data_5440714ff3173f996953e9928b61082b
#
_entry.id   5440714ff3173f996953e9928b61082b
#
_cell.length_a   1.000
_cell.length_b   1.000
_cell.length_c   1.000
_cell.angle_alpha   90.00
_cell.angle_beta   90.00
_cell.angle_gamma   90.00
#
_symmetry.space_group_name_H-M   'P 1'
#
loop_
_entity.id
_entity.type
_entity.pdbx_description
1 polymer ?
#
loop_
_entity_poly.entity_id
_entity_poly.type
_entity_poly.pdbx_seq_one_letter_code
_entity_poly.pdbx_strand_id
1 'polypeptide(L)'
;MTGIDGPERFLNRELSWLEFNARVLALAEDPATPLLERAKFLAIFSQNLDEFFQVRVAGLKDQVAAGVRGRTADGMSAAEQLDAIRVRANELVARADEVFLERIVPELDAQGLRFSSWGQLDDDDREWLAEEFQRRIFPVLTPLAVDPGHPFPYISSLSLNLGVTVRDPGTGEQRFARVKVPSLLPRFVVMPDGERFVPLEQVIAAYLQDLFPGMEVEESVAFRVTRNADLTVEEEEADDLLAAIEMELRRRRFGRAVRLEVEDDISEESLDLITEELELDPADVVAHAAPIDLGGLWSLYSLDRPELKYPDFVPVTQRRLAPDEDSGRRNIFTVIADGDVLLHHPYDSFATSVEEFIRQAALDPKVLTIKLTLYRTSGDSPIVAALIRAAEEGKQVVALVELKARFDEENNIEWARRLEEAGVQIDLVVRGICCLRPQVPGLSENIRVRSIVGRYLEHSRIYRFDNGRGPALPLHLIGSADLMPRNLDRRVEALVQVEAPALRYRIDDLLGVELRDDSLAWEQVDDQWRPAGRAGTVETHLELQEQAQKRAAVDVR
;
A
#
# COMPACT_ATOMS: atom_id res chain seq x y z
N MET A 1 -20.55 -25.22 29.44
CA MET A 1 -19.15 -25.18 29.01
C MET A 1 -19.19 -24.82 27.53
N THR A 2 -19.20 -23.55 27.17
CA THR A 2 -19.02 -23.07 25.80
C THR A 2 -17.57 -23.35 25.46
N GLY A 3 -17.36 -24.12 24.38
CA GLY A 3 -16.05 -24.63 24.04
C GLY A 3 -15.06 -23.53 23.76
N ILE A 4 -13.88 -23.66 24.36
CA ILE A 4 -12.72 -22.78 24.20
C ILE A 4 -12.21 -22.71 22.73
N ASP A 5 -12.86 -23.43 21.80
CA ASP A 5 -12.43 -23.61 20.40
C ASP A 5 -13.37 -22.99 19.35
N GLY A 6 -14.21 -22.03 19.73
CA GLY A 6 -15.19 -21.43 18.83
C GLY A 6 -14.63 -20.34 17.89
N PRO A 7 -15.29 -20.11 16.72
CA PRO A 7 -14.90 -19.09 15.74
C PRO A 7 -14.99 -17.65 16.27
N GLU A 8 -15.74 -17.44 17.35
CA GLU A 8 -15.88 -16.14 18.02
C GLU A 8 -14.58 -15.58 18.60
N ARG A 9 -13.52 -16.36 18.60
CA ARG A 9 -12.17 -15.95 19.04
C ARG A 9 -11.40 -15.15 17.99
N PHE A 10 -11.86 -15.22 16.77
CA PHE A 10 -11.12 -14.69 15.63
C PHE A 10 -11.87 -13.55 14.96
N LEU A 11 -11.13 -12.58 14.47
CA LEU A 11 -11.62 -11.59 13.54
C LEU A 11 -11.39 -12.07 12.12
N ASN A 12 -12.34 -11.75 11.22
CA ASN A 12 -12.13 -12.03 9.82
C ASN A 12 -10.91 -11.26 9.31
N ARG A 13 -10.04 -11.96 8.64
CA ARG A 13 -8.79 -11.42 8.12
C ARG A 13 -8.99 -10.29 7.12
N GLU A 14 -9.90 -10.45 6.18
CA GLU A 14 -10.13 -9.49 5.11
C GLU A 14 -10.82 -8.24 5.65
N LEU A 15 -11.72 -8.38 6.61
CA LEU A 15 -12.31 -7.24 7.32
C LEU A 15 -11.28 -6.53 8.18
N SER A 16 -10.40 -7.26 8.86
CA SER A 16 -9.27 -6.66 9.60
C SER A 16 -8.34 -5.86 8.69
N TRP A 17 -8.16 -6.29 7.44
CA TRP A 17 -7.39 -5.55 6.46
C TRP A 17 -8.11 -4.24 6.04
N LEU A 18 -9.42 -4.28 5.83
CA LEU A 18 -10.21 -3.07 5.55
C LEU A 18 -10.14 -2.09 6.72
N GLU A 19 -10.14 -2.57 7.96
CA GLU A 19 -9.94 -1.71 9.14
C GLU A 19 -8.54 -1.09 9.19
N PHE A 20 -7.50 -1.78 8.70
CA PHE A 20 -6.19 -1.15 8.50
C PHE A 20 -6.29 -0.02 7.48
N ASN A 21 -6.93 -0.25 6.33
CA ASN A 21 -7.08 0.78 5.31
C ASN A 21 -7.98 1.95 5.78
N ALA A 22 -8.95 1.68 6.66
CA ALA A 22 -9.73 2.72 7.33
C ALA A 22 -8.87 3.65 8.22
N ARG A 23 -7.83 3.10 8.88
CA ARG A 23 -6.85 3.90 9.65
C ARG A 23 -5.94 4.73 8.74
N VAL A 24 -5.62 4.24 7.55
CA VAL A 24 -4.92 5.05 6.52
C VAL A 24 -5.80 6.21 6.07
N LEU A 25 -7.09 5.96 5.80
CA LEU A 25 -8.04 7.01 5.44
C LEU A 25 -8.20 8.05 6.56
N ALA A 26 -8.17 7.63 7.82
CA ALA A 26 -8.26 8.55 8.95
C ALA A 26 -7.14 9.60 8.99
N LEU A 27 -5.95 9.31 8.43
CA LEU A 27 -4.88 10.31 8.27
C LEU A 27 -5.22 11.37 7.21
N ALA A 28 -6.01 11.01 6.20
CA ALA A 28 -6.53 11.99 5.23
C ALA A 28 -7.63 12.88 5.82
N GLU A 29 -8.33 12.38 6.83
CA GLU A 29 -9.40 13.09 7.55
C GLU A 29 -8.88 14.05 8.61
N ASP A 30 -7.71 13.75 9.18
CA ASP A 30 -7.17 14.52 10.32
C ASP A 30 -6.64 15.89 9.86
N PRO A 31 -7.24 17.00 10.32
CA PRO A 31 -6.79 18.34 9.97
C PRO A 31 -5.40 18.68 10.54
N ALA A 32 -4.87 17.93 11.50
CA ALA A 32 -3.51 18.10 12.00
C ALA A 32 -2.46 17.57 11.00
N THR A 33 -2.85 16.69 10.08
CA THR A 33 -2.01 16.22 8.98
C THR A 33 -1.89 17.32 7.91
N PRO A 34 -0.68 17.69 7.42
CA PRO A 34 -0.50 18.67 6.36
C PRO A 34 -1.31 18.33 5.10
N LEU A 35 -1.81 19.33 4.41
CA LEU A 35 -2.82 19.16 3.35
C LEU A 35 -2.38 18.23 2.19
N LEU A 36 -1.15 18.37 1.69
CA LEU A 36 -0.66 17.47 0.63
C LEU A 36 -0.35 16.05 1.15
N GLU A 37 -0.06 15.90 2.43
CA GLU A 37 0.03 14.58 3.05
C GLU A 37 -1.35 13.91 3.13
N ARG A 38 -2.40 14.68 3.46
CA ARG A 38 -3.79 14.17 3.45
C ARG A 38 -4.19 13.69 2.06
N ALA A 39 -3.90 14.46 1.01
CA ALA A 39 -4.10 14.04 -0.37
C ALA A 39 -3.31 12.77 -0.71
N LYS A 40 -2.07 12.66 -0.26
CA LYS A 40 -1.23 11.45 -0.41
C LYS A 40 -1.83 10.24 0.32
N PHE A 41 -2.31 10.38 1.55
CA PHE A 41 -2.93 9.28 2.28
C PHE A 41 -4.22 8.82 1.61
N LEU A 42 -4.97 9.71 0.98
CA LEU A 42 -6.13 9.35 0.18
C LEU A 42 -5.73 8.55 -1.08
N ALA A 43 -4.63 8.94 -1.75
CA ALA A 43 -4.08 8.16 -2.85
C ALA A 43 -3.60 6.77 -2.39
N ILE A 44 -2.92 6.67 -1.24
CA ILE A 44 -2.48 5.39 -0.66
C ILE A 44 -3.70 4.52 -0.32
N PHE A 45 -4.75 5.09 0.28
CA PHE A 45 -6.01 4.37 0.55
C PHE A 45 -6.59 3.74 -0.70
N SER A 46 -6.68 4.51 -1.80
CA SER A 46 -7.21 4.04 -3.09
C SER A 46 -6.36 2.90 -3.66
N GLN A 47 -5.04 3.06 -3.71
CA GLN A 47 -4.13 2.04 -4.23
C GLN A 47 -4.12 0.76 -3.38
N ASN A 48 -4.20 0.89 -2.07
CA ASN A 48 -4.34 -0.25 -1.18
C ASN A 48 -5.62 -1.04 -1.48
N LEU A 49 -6.72 -0.32 -1.70
CA LEU A 49 -8.01 -0.94 -2.02
C LEU A 49 -7.96 -1.67 -3.37
N ASP A 50 -7.27 -1.10 -4.37
CA ASP A 50 -7.04 -1.75 -5.67
C ASP A 50 -6.31 -3.09 -5.49
N GLU A 51 -5.21 -3.11 -4.76
CA GLU A 51 -4.46 -4.34 -4.50
C GLU A 51 -5.31 -5.39 -3.75
N PHE A 52 -6.10 -4.94 -2.78
CA PHE A 52 -7.00 -5.80 -2.04
C PHE A 52 -8.03 -6.49 -2.96
N PHE A 53 -8.66 -5.74 -3.86
CA PHE A 53 -9.61 -6.32 -4.82
C PHE A 53 -8.90 -7.21 -5.85
N GLN A 54 -7.74 -6.82 -6.37
CA GLN A 54 -6.98 -7.58 -7.35
C GLN A 54 -6.54 -8.96 -6.84
N VAL A 55 -6.30 -9.09 -5.53
CA VAL A 55 -5.70 -10.31 -4.96
C VAL A 55 -6.68 -11.01 -4.03
N ARG A 56 -7.19 -10.31 -3.00
CA ARG A 56 -7.96 -10.95 -1.93
C ARG A 56 -9.40 -11.22 -2.34
N VAL A 57 -10.09 -10.21 -2.84
CA VAL A 57 -11.47 -10.37 -3.32
C VAL A 57 -11.51 -11.30 -4.52
N ALA A 58 -10.55 -11.19 -5.44
CA ALA A 58 -10.41 -12.09 -6.57
C ALA A 58 -10.29 -13.56 -6.13
N GLY A 59 -9.41 -13.85 -5.17
CA GLY A 59 -9.25 -15.20 -4.64
C GLY A 59 -10.51 -15.76 -3.95
N LEU A 60 -11.26 -14.90 -3.23
CA LEU A 60 -12.56 -15.32 -2.65
C LEU A 60 -13.60 -15.61 -3.73
N LYS A 61 -13.66 -14.80 -4.79
CA LYS A 61 -14.55 -15.04 -5.94
C LYS A 61 -14.22 -16.36 -6.64
N ASP A 62 -12.94 -16.66 -6.82
CA ASP A 62 -12.51 -17.94 -7.41
C ASP A 62 -12.90 -19.12 -6.52
N GLN A 63 -12.80 -19.01 -5.19
CA GLN A 63 -13.27 -20.05 -4.26
C GLN A 63 -14.78 -20.27 -4.37
N VAL A 64 -15.57 -19.21 -4.45
CA VAL A 64 -17.03 -19.31 -4.64
C VAL A 64 -17.35 -19.98 -5.98
N ALA A 65 -16.69 -19.56 -7.06
CA ALA A 65 -16.88 -20.15 -8.40
C ALA A 65 -16.49 -21.63 -8.44
N ALA A 66 -15.46 -22.04 -7.71
CA ALA A 66 -15.03 -23.43 -7.57
C ALA A 66 -15.90 -24.24 -6.60
N GLY A 67 -16.89 -23.64 -5.96
CA GLY A 67 -17.77 -24.32 -5.00
C GLY A 67 -17.08 -24.78 -3.72
N VAL A 68 -16.01 -24.11 -3.30
CA VAL A 68 -15.28 -24.41 -2.07
C VAL A 68 -16.19 -24.16 -0.86
N ARG A 69 -16.38 -25.19 -0.02
CA ARG A 69 -17.25 -25.14 1.16
C ARG A 69 -16.51 -24.93 2.48
N GLY A 70 -15.21 -24.68 2.41
CA GLY A 70 -14.39 -24.42 3.59
C GLY A 70 -14.86 -23.15 4.32
N ARG A 71 -14.68 -23.11 5.64
CA ARG A 71 -14.88 -21.91 6.47
C ARG A 71 -13.55 -21.49 7.04
N THR A 72 -13.36 -20.20 7.19
CA THR A 72 -12.20 -19.60 7.87
C THR A 72 -12.28 -19.79 9.39
N ALA A 73 -11.21 -19.50 10.10
CA ALA A 73 -11.13 -19.68 11.55
C ALA A 73 -12.22 -18.90 12.32
N ASP A 74 -12.63 -17.76 11.81
CA ASP A 74 -13.75 -16.94 12.29
C ASP A 74 -15.13 -17.47 11.90
N GLY A 75 -15.18 -18.60 11.19
CA GLY A 75 -16.40 -19.32 10.83
C GLY A 75 -17.12 -18.83 9.56
N MET A 76 -16.60 -17.83 8.84
CA MET A 76 -17.19 -17.32 7.61
C MET A 76 -16.85 -18.19 6.39
N SER A 77 -17.81 -18.40 5.51
CA SER A 77 -17.60 -18.92 4.15
C SER A 77 -17.06 -17.82 3.22
N ALA A 78 -16.52 -18.18 2.06
CA ALA A 78 -16.05 -17.22 1.08
C ALA A 78 -17.17 -16.25 0.60
N ALA A 79 -18.40 -16.74 0.45
CA ALA A 79 -19.55 -15.90 0.08
C ALA A 79 -19.92 -14.90 1.19
N GLU A 80 -20.01 -15.36 2.45
CA GLU A 80 -20.28 -14.47 3.60
C GLU A 80 -19.19 -13.40 3.77
N GLN A 81 -17.92 -13.74 3.48
CA GLN A 81 -16.83 -12.77 3.47
C GLN A 81 -17.00 -11.73 2.35
N LEU A 82 -17.33 -12.15 1.13
CA LEU A 82 -17.56 -11.23 0.01
C LEU A 82 -18.67 -10.22 0.31
N ASP A 83 -19.78 -10.67 0.89
CA ASP A 83 -20.90 -9.80 1.25
C ASP A 83 -20.48 -8.77 2.33
N ALA A 84 -19.79 -9.22 3.36
CA ALA A 84 -19.29 -8.32 4.41
C ALA A 84 -18.23 -7.33 3.88
N ILE A 85 -17.34 -7.78 2.99
CA ILE A 85 -16.33 -6.94 2.33
C ILE A 85 -17.02 -5.85 1.49
N ARG A 86 -18.04 -6.20 0.69
CA ARG A 86 -18.78 -5.25 -0.15
C ARG A 86 -19.37 -4.11 0.68
N VAL A 87 -20.08 -4.46 1.76
CA VAL A 87 -20.67 -3.47 2.66
C VAL A 87 -19.59 -2.53 3.19
N ARG A 88 -18.52 -3.10 3.77
CA ARG A 88 -17.48 -2.30 4.42
C ARG A 88 -16.64 -1.49 3.43
N ALA A 89 -16.31 -2.05 2.27
CA ALA A 89 -15.54 -1.34 1.24
C ALA A 89 -16.35 -0.17 0.67
N ASN A 90 -17.64 -0.33 0.41
CA ASN A 90 -18.50 0.75 -0.09
C ASN A 90 -18.64 1.89 0.93
N GLU A 91 -18.76 1.58 2.23
CA GLU A 91 -18.73 2.61 3.29
C GLU A 91 -17.43 3.41 3.27
N LEU A 92 -16.29 2.73 3.10
CA LEU A 92 -14.98 3.38 3.08
C LEU A 92 -14.77 4.20 1.80
N VAL A 93 -15.27 3.74 0.66
CA VAL A 93 -15.23 4.49 -0.61
C VAL A 93 -16.07 5.76 -0.51
N ALA A 94 -17.31 5.66 -0.07
CA ALA A 94 -18.19 6.83 0.09
C ALA A 94 -17.57 7.86 1.06
N ARG A 95 -16.94 7.40 2.14
CA ARG A 95 -16.23 8.26 3.08
C ARG A 95 -14.98 8.91 2.45
N ALA A 96 -14.26 8.19 1.59
CA ALA A 96 -13.11 8.75 0.87
C ALA A 96 -13.54 9.83 -0.13
N ASP A 97 -14.65 9.63 -0.84
CA ASP A 97 -15.23 10.60 -1.76
C ASP A 97 -15.67 11.87 -1.00
N GLU A 98 -16.35 11.73 0.15
CA GLU A 98 -16.71 12.85 1.03
C GLU A 98 -15.46 13.63 1.49
N VAL A 99 -14.43 12.94 1.96
CA VAL A 99 -13.17 13.57 2.39
C VAL A 99 -12.52 14.36 1.26
N PHE A 100 -12.49 13.80 0.05
CA PHE A 100 -11.94 14.50 -1.10
C PHE A 100 -12.76 15.76 -1.43
N LEU A 101 -14.07 15.61 -1.63
CA LEU A 101 -14.94 16.68 -2.12
C LEU A 101 -15.20 17.77 -1.08
N GLU A 102 -15.44 17.39 0.18
CA GLU A 102 -15.92 18.33 1.20
C GLU A 102 -14.80 18.92 2.08
N ARG A 103 -13.62 18.28 2.09
CA ARG A 103 -12.50 18.75 2.93
C ARG A 103 -11.27 19.10 2.12
N ILE A 104 -10.72 18.13 1.35
CA ILE A 104 -9.44 18.33 0.67
C ILE A 104 -9.57 19.37 -0.45
N VAL A 105 -10.56 19.25 -1.33
CA VAL A 105 -10.74 20.20 -2.44
C VAL A 105 -10.95 21.65 -1.97
N PRO A 106 -11.83 21.95 -1.00
CA PRO A 106 -11.98 23.31 -0.50
C PRO A 106 -10.71 23.86 0.18
N GLU A 107 -9.98 23.03 0.92
CA GLU A 107 -8.74 23.45 1.56
C GLU A 107 -7.61 23.69 0.54
N LEU A 108 -7.53 22.88 -0.54
CA LEU A 108 -6.62 23.11 -1.65
C LEU A 108 -6.93 24.44 -2.36
N ASP A 109 -8.21 24.73 -2.63
CA ASP A 109 -8.64 25.99 -3.23
C ASP A 109 -8.22 27.19 -2.36
N ALA A 110 -8.38 27.10 -1.05
CA ALA A 110 -7.93 28.12 -0.10
C ALA A 110 -6.39 28.34 -0.14
N GLN A 111 -5.62 27.36 -0.62
CA GLN A 111 -4.17 27.44 -0.82
C GLN A 111 -3.77 27.80 -2.26
N GLY A 112 -4.74 28.15 -3.12
CA GLY A 112 -4.52 28.48 -4.53
C GLY A 112 -4.33 27.25 -5.45
N LEU A 113 -4.66 26.04 -4.98
CA LEU A 113 -4.58 24.80 -5.76
C LEU A 113 -6.00 24.32 -6.07
N ARG A 114 -6.50 24.62 -7.27
CA ARG A 114 -7.92 24.46 -7.62
C ARG A 114 -8.16 23.26 -8.51
N PHE A 115 -9.01 22.34 -8.07
CA PHE A 115 -9.64 21.39 -8.98
C PHE A 115 -10.77 22.10 -9.72
N SER A 116 -10.65 22.18 -11.05
CA SER A 116 -11.65 22.81 -11.90
C SER A 116 -12.33 21.73 -12.77
N SER A 117 -13.64 21.64 -12.67
CA SER A 117 -14.42 20.87 -13.66
C SER A 117 -14.45 21.63 -14.99
N TRP A 118 -14.69 20.92 -16.08
CA TRP A 118 -14.86 21.52 -17.42
C TRP A 118 -15.88 22.66 -17.42
N GLY A 119 -16.98 22.52 -16.68
CA GLY A 119 -18.04 23.54 -16.59
C GLY A 119 -17.62 24.85 -15.90
N GLN A 120 -16.54 24.82 -15.11
CA GLN A 120 -16.01 25.98 -14.39
C GLN A 120 -14.98 26.78 -15.18
N LEU A 121 -14.57 26.28 -16.37
CA LEU A 121 -13.57 26.91 -17.23
C LEU A 121 -14.21 28.01 -18.08
N ASP A 122 -13.50 29.11 -18.26
CA ASP A 122 -13.87 30.17 -19.17
C ASP A 122 -13.48 29.88 -20.64
N ASP A 123 -13.80 30.78 -21.55
CA ASP A 123 -13.54 30.58 -22.98
C ASP A 123 -12.04 30.58 -23.32
N ASP A 124 -11.23 31.40 -22.64
CA ASP A 124 -9.78 31.44 -22.83
C ASP A 124 -9.12 30.13 -22.35
N ASP A 125 -9.60 29.59 -21.24
CA ASP A 125 -9.16 28.28 -20.72
C ASP A 125 -9.47 27.15 -21.71
N ARG A 126 -10.67 27.15 -22.26
CA ARG A 126 -11.11 26.12 -23.24
C ARG A 126 -10.35 26.23 -24.55
N GLU A 127 -10.04 27.46 -25.02
CA GLU A 127 -9.22 27.67 -26.22
C GLU A 127 -7.80 27.12 -26.01
N TRP A 128 -7.19 27.40 -24.86
CA TRP A 128 -5.88 26.84 -24.52
C TRP A 128 -5.92 25.30 -24.43
N LEU A 129 -6.94 24.74 -23.78
CA LEU A 129 -7.10 23.28 -23.69
C LEU A 129 -7.37 22.63 -25.04
N ALA A 130 -8.03 23.33 -25.99
CA ALA A 130 -8.21 22.85 -27.35
C ALA A 130 -6.86 22.69 -28.07
N GLU A 131 -5.96 23.67 -27.95
CA GLU A 131 -4.61 23.57 -28.52
C GLU A 131 -3.80 22.43 -27.86
N GLU A 132 -3.86 22.32 -26.54
CA GLU A 132 -3.16 21.27 -25.79
C GLU A 132 -3.72 19.88 -26.12
N PHE A 133 -5.05 19.75 -26.26
CA PHE A 133 -5.70 18.53 -26.70
C PHE A 133 -5.21 18.10 -28.07
N GLN A 134 -5.25 18.95 -29.08
CA GLN A 134 -4.83 18.61 -30.44
C GLN A 134 -3.32 18.27 -30.51
N ARG A 135 -2.50 18.96 -29.73
CA ARG A 135 -1.04 18.80 -29.78
C ARG A 135 -0.55 17.56 -29.05
N ARG A 136 -1.10 17.26 -27.86
CA ARG A 136 -0.52 16.26 -26.92
C ARG A 136 -1.46 15.12 -26.57
N ILE A 137 -2.76 15.35 -26.53
CA ILE A 137 -3.73 14.36 -26.05
C ILE A 137 -4.30 13.56 -27.24
N PHE A 138 -4.85 14.24 -28.23
CA PHE A 138 -5.47 13.60 -29.41
C PHE A 138 -4.55 12.58 -30.11
N PRO A 139 -3.25 12.83 -30.37
CA PRO A 139 -2.39 11.89 -31.10
C PRO A 139 -2.18 10.53 -30.40
N VAL A 140 -2.45 10.45 -29.10
CA VAL A 140 -2.27 9.21 -28.32
C VAL A 140 -3.58 8.51 -27.96
N LEU A 141 -4.72 9.07 -28.40
CA LEU A 141 -6.03 8.47 -28.21
C LEU A 141 -6.34 7.46 -29.32
N THR A 142 -6.99 6.37 -28.93
CA THR A 142 -7.44 5.35 -29.87
C THR A 142 -8.86 4.92 -29.48
N PRO A 143 -9.90 5.50 -30.10
CA PRO A 143 -11.26 5.06 -29.88
C PRO A 143 -11.49 3.68 -30.47
N LEU A 144 -12.23 2.83 -29.76
CA LEU A 144 -12.61 1.49 -30.19
C LEU A 144 -14.14 1.37 -30.13
N ALA A 145 -14.78 1.33 -31.28
CA ALA A 145 -16.22 1.14 -31.38
C ALA A 145 -16.60 -0.34 -31.24
N VAL A 146 -17.76 -0.57 -30.65
CA VAL A 146 -18.38 -1.90 -30.51
C VAL A 146 -19.47 -2.03 -31.58
N ASP A 147 -19.37 -3.02 -32.43
CA ASP A 147 -20.37 -3.38 -33.45
C ASP A 147 -20.35 -4.90 -33.70
N PRO A 148 -21.29 -5.46 -34.50
CA PRO A 148 -21.30 -6.92 -34.74
C PRO A 148 -20.00 -7.51 -35.34
N GLY A 149 -19.15 -6.67 -35.94
CA GLY A 149 -17.85 -7.08 -36.47
C GLY A 149 -16.68 -6.84 -35.49
N HIS A 150 -16.91 -6.03 -34.46
CA HIS A 150 -15.91 -5.64 -33.45
C HIS A 150 -16.50 -5.81 -32.06
N PRO A 151 -16.23 -6.95 -31.39
CA PRO A 151 -16.75 -7.24 -30.06
C PRO A 151 -16.21 -6.23 -29.02
N PHE A 152 -16.84 -6.21 -27.84
CA PHE A 152 -16.43 -5.34 -26.74
C PHE A 152 -14.92 -5.44 -26.47
N PRO A 153 -14.20 -4.31 -26.48
CA PRO A 153 -12.74 -4.31 -26.37
C PRO A 153 -12.30 -4.75 -24.99
N TYR A 154 -11.17 -5.45 -24.94
CA TYR A 154 -10.56 -5.80 -23.67
C TYR A 154 -10.19 -4.54 -22.87
N ILE A 155 -10.70 -4.44 -21.63
CA ILE A 155 -10.39 -3.37 -20.69
C ILE A 155 -9.27 -3.85 -19.77
N SER A 156 -8.11 -3.19 -19.84
CA SER A 156 -6.96 -3.53 -18.96
C SER A 156 -7.23 -3.14 -17.51
N SER A 157 -6.75 -3.97 -16.57
CA SER A 157 -6.92 -3.74 -15.13
C SER A 157 -6.43 -2.35 -14.73
N LEU A 158 -7.21 -1.68 -13.88
CA LEU A 158 -6.94 -0.36 -13.31
C LEU A 158 -6.78 0.78 -14.34
N SER A 159 -7.08 0.55 -15.61
CA SER A 159 -7.09 1.64 -16.59
C SER A 159 -8.38 2.44 -16.51
N LEU A 160 -8.27 3.76 -16.50
CA LEU A 160 -9.40 4.68 -16.65
C LEU A 160 -9.81 4.73 -18.12
N ASN A 161 -11.11 4.71 -18.38
CA ASN A 161 -11.68 4.72 -19.71
C ASN A 161 -12.92 5.61 -19.74
N LEU A 162 -13.24 6.13 -20.94
CA LEU A 162 -14.53 6.72 -21.24
C LEU A 162 -15.35 5.70 -22.04
N GLY A 163 -16.53 5.35 -21.54
CA GLY A 163 -17.60 4.72 -22.28
C GLY A 163 -18.36 5.83 -23.02
N VAL A 164 -18.50 5.70 -24.31
CA VAL A 164 -19.09 6.75 -25.15
C VAL A 164 -20.22 6.14 -25.98
N THR A 165 -21.41 6.65 -25.81
CA THR A 165 -22.55 6.31 -26.68
C THR A 165 -22.63 7.32 -27.82
N VAL A 166 -22.49 6.84 -29.04
CA VAL A 166 -22.53 7.66 -30.25
C VAL A 166 -23.72 7.22 -31.12
N ARG A 167 -24.37 8.19 -31.78
CA ARG A 167 -25.46 7.94 -32.71
C ARG A 167 -25.13 8.38 -34.12
N ASP A 168 -25.42 7.55 -35.09
CA ASP A 168 -25.39 7.91 -36.52
C ASP A 168 -26.62 8.77 -36.85
N PRO A 169 -26.45 10.06 -37.18
CA PRO A 169 -27.59 10.92 -37.47
C PRO A 169 -28.36 10.54 -38.77
N GLY A 170 -27.71 9.75 -39.66
CA GLY A 170 -28.32 9.30 -40.91
C GLY A 170 -29.21 8.06 -40.76
N THR A 171 -28.79 7.12 -39.89
CA THR A 171 -29.50 5.84 -39.66
C THR A 171 -30.25 5.81 -38.32
N GLY A 172 -29.89 6.68 -37.37
CA GLY A 172 -30.40 6.66 -36.00
C GLY A 172 -29.82 5.52 -35.14
N GLU A 173 -28.87 4.76 -35.67
CA GLU A 173 -28.26 3.64 -34.97
C GLU A 173 -27.31 4.15 -33.86
N GLN A 174 -27.50 3.64 -32.66
CA GLN A 174 -26.60 3.89 -31.53
C GLN A 174 -25.49 2.84 -31.47
N ARG A 175 -24.31 3.26 -31.09
CA ARG A 175 -23.14 2.38 -30.88
C ARG A 175 -22.38 2.80 -29.64
N PHE A 176 -21.90 1.81 -28.91
CA PHE A 176 -20.97 2.04 -27.80
C PHE A 176 -19.53 2.08 -28.33
N ALA A 177 -18.75 2.99 -27.81
CA ALA A 177 -17.33 3.08 -28.06
C ALA A 177 -16.57 3.26 -26.75
N ARG A 178 -15.33 2.79 -26.74
CA ARG A 178 -14.44 2.95 -25.61
C ARG A 178 -13.26 3.82 -25.98
N VAL A 179 -12.95 4.82 -25.17
CA VAL A 179 -11.73 5.65 -25.26
C VAL A 179 -10.93 5.46 -23.98
N LYS A 180 -9.71 4.93 -24.11
CA LYS A 180 -8.81 4.78 -22.96
C LYS A 180 -8.17 6.10 -22.62
N VAL A 181 -8.22 6.50 -21.34
CA VAL A 181 -7.45 7.63 -20.82
C VAL A 181 -5.97 7.20 -20.71
N PRO A 182 -5.06 7.89 -21.43
CA PRO A 182 -3.68 7.47 -21.51
C PRO A 182 -2.92 7.65 -20.19
N SER A 183 -2.40 6.57 -19.61
CA SER A 183 -1.59 6.61 -18.38
C SER A 183 -0.20 7.24 -18.55
N LEU A 184 0.22 7.51 -19.79
CA LEU A 184 1.46 8.24 -20.10
C LEU A 184 1.34 9.74 -19.88
N LEU A 185 0.11 10.26 -19.87
CA LEU A 185 -0.18 11.65 -19.59
C LEU A 185 -0.45 11.85 -18.09
N PRO A 186 -0.17 13.06 -17.56
CA PRO A 186 -0.56 13.40 -16.19
C PRO A 186 -2.06 13.21 -15.97
N ARG A 187 -2.44 12.70 -14.80
CA ARG A 187 -3.85 12.49 -14.42
C ARG A 187 -4.69 13.77 -14.44
N PHE A 188 -4.04 14.91 -14.14
CA PHE A 188 -4.64 16.22 -14.17
C PHE A 188 -3.86 17.12 -15.13
N VAL A 189 -4.56 17.83 -15.98
CA VAL A 189 -3.98 18.87 -16.85
C VAL A 189 -3.79 20.11 -16.00
N VAL A 190 -2.55 20.59 -15.90
CA VAL A 190 -2.21 21.83 -15.18
C VAL A 190 -2.43 23.01 -16.12
N MET A 191 -3.27 23.94 -15.70
CA MET A 191 -3.55 25.17 -16.46
C MET A 191 -2.33 26.12 -16.49
N PRO A 192 -2.28 27.09 -17.43
CA PRO A 192 -1.13 28.00 -17.57
C PRO A 192 -0.76 28.81 -16.33
N ASP A 193 -1.72 29.02 -15.42
CA ASP A 193 -1.49 29.69 -14.14
C ASP A 193 -0.68 28.85 -13.15
N GLY A 194 -0.59 27.52 -13.39
CA GLY A 194 0.06 26.56 -12.48
C GLY A 194 -0.73 26.26 -11.21
N GLU A 195 -1.93 26.80 -11.07
CA GLU A 195 -2.77 26.72 -9.87
C GLU A 195 -4.02 25.88 -10.08
N ARG A 196 -4.51 25.75 -11.33
CA ARG A 196 -5.72 25.00 -11.66
C ARG A 196 -5.41 23.64 -12.30
N PHE A 197 -6.18 22.64 -11.90
CA PHE A 197 -6.01 21.23 -12.28
C PHE A 197 -7.33 20.70 -12.84
N VAL A 198 -7.33 20.29 -14.10
CA VAL A 198 -8.50 19.75 -14.80
C VAL A 198 -8.32 18.25 -14.99
N PRO A 199 -9.27 17.38 -14.58
CA PRO A 199 -9.18 15.95 -14.83
C PRO A 199 -9.03 15.64 -16.31
N LEU A 200 -8.06 14.79 -16.66
CA LEU A 200 -7.74 14.48 -18.06
C LEU A 200 -8.94 13.88 -18.81
N GLU A 201 -9.72 13.04 -18.14
CA GLU A 201 -10.95 12.45 -18.71
C GLU A 201 -11.99 13.51 -19.09
N GLN A 202 -12.13 14.59 -18.30
CA GLN A 202 -13.06 15.68 -18.64
C GLN A 202 -12.58 16.48 -19.86
N VAL A 203 -11.26 16.67 -19.99
CA VAL A 203 -10.70 17.29 -21.20
C VAL A 203 -10.95 16.41 -22.41
N ILE A 204 -10.73 15.10 -22.31
CA ILE A 204 -11.01 14.17 -23.42
C ILE A 204 -12.50 14.16 -23.74
N ALA A 205 -13.37 14.09 -22.72
CA ALA A 205 -14.82 14.08 -22.90
C ALA A 205 -15.33 15.31 -23.68
N ALA A 206 -14.77 16.50 -23.39
CA ALA A 206 -15.16 17.74 -24.05
C ALA A 206 -14.83 17.77 -25.55
N TYR A 207 -13.84 17.00 -26.02
CA TYR A 207 -13.41 16.94 -27.42
C TYR A 207 -13.70 15.59 -28.08
N LEU A 208 -14.61 14.77 -27.54
CA LEU A 208 -14.97 13.47 -28.12
C LEU A 208 -15.51 13.60 -29.54
N GLN A 209 -16.17 14.70 -29.88
CA GLN A 209 -16.68 14.93 -31.22
C GLN A 209 -15.58 14.89 -32.29
N ASP A 210 -14.36 15.27 -31.96
CA ASP A 210 -13.19 15.21 -32.87
C ASP A 210 -12.73 13.75 -33.11
N LEU A 211 -13.02 12.85 -32.16
CA LEU A 211 -12.70 11.42 -32.26
C LEU A 211 -13.76 10.63 -33.03
N PHE A 212 -15.00 11.15 -33.14
CA PHE A 212 -16.13 10.49 -33.78
C PHE A 212 -16.74 11.36 -34.90
N PRO A 213 -15.99 11.66 -35.99
CA PRO A 213 -16.45 12.53 -37.04
C PRO A 213 -17.69 11.96 -37.74
N GLY A 214 -18.74 12.77 -37.84
CA GLY A 214 -20.00 12.37 -38.48
C GLY A 214 -20.99 11.61 -37.59
N MET A 215 -20.62 11.30 -36.35
CA MET A 215 -21.50 10.74 -35.32
C MET A 215 -21.89 11.84 -34.32
N GLU A 216 -23.00 11.67 -33.64
CA GLU A 216 -23.39 12.51 -32.50
C GLU A 216 -23.02 11.79 -31.19
N VAL A 217 -22.25 12.45 -30.31
CA VAL A 217 -21.96 11.93 -28.98
C VAL A 217 -23.14 12.21 -28.07
N GLU A 218 -23.78 11.17 -27.56
CA GLU A 218 -24.98 11.27 -26.71
C GLU A 218 -24.65 11.16 -25.22
N GLU A 219 -23.70 10.29 -24.87
CA GLU A 219 -23.26 10.09 -23.50
C GLU A 219 -21.75 9.85 -23.45
N SER A 220 -21.12 10.29 -22.37
CA SER A 220 -19.74 9.96 -22.05
C SER A 220 -19.62 9.79 -20.54
N VAL A 221 -19.15 8.64 -20.09
CA VAL A 221 -19.01 8.30 -18.68
C VAL A 221 -17.64 7.68 -18.41
N ALA A 222 -16.99 8.10 -17.34
CA ALA A 222 -15.77 7.48 -16.92
C ALA A 222 -16.02 6.16 -16.19
N PHE A 223 -15.21 5.15 -16.48
CA PHE A 223 -15.25 3.86 -15.80
C PHE A 223 -13.87 3.22 -15.67
N ARG A 224 -13.73 2.36 -14.67
CA ARG A 224 -12.48 1.64 -14.36
C ARG A 224 -12.77 0.22 -13.93
N VAL A 225 -11.98 -0.73 -14.40
CA VAL A 225 -12.14 -2.16 -14.09
C VAL A 225 -10.97 -2.67 -13.28
N THR A 226 -11.26 -3.31 -12.16
CA THR A 226 -10.26 -4.08 -11.42
C THR A 226 -10.36 -5.55 -11.82
N ARG A 227 -9.21 -6.19 -12.16
CA ARG A 227 -9.16 -7.59 -12.56
C ARG A 227 -8.34 -8.43 -11.58
N ASN A 228 -8.65 -9.72 -11.55
CA ASN A 228 -7.84 -10.68 -10.81
C ASN A 228 -6.38 -10.61 -11.26
N ALA A 229 -5.50 -10.38 -10.31
CA ALA A 229 -4.06 -10.32 -10.49
C ALA A 229 -3.33 -11.37 -9.64
N ASP A 230 -4.07 -12.33 -9.06
CA ASP A 230 -3.50 -13.41 -8.29
C ASP A 230 -2.76 -14.40 -9.20
N LEU A 231 -1.48 -14.64 -8.88
CA LEU A 231 -0.64 -15.56 -9.65
C LEU A 231 -0.78 -16.97 -9.06
N THR A 232 -1.31 -17.89 -9.84
CA THR A 232 -1.32 -19.32 -9.50
C THR A 232 -0.19 -20.02 -10.26
N VAL A 233 1.03 -19.95 -9.75
CA VAL A 233 2.16 -20.73 -10.25
C VAL A 233 2.27 -21.98 -9.40
N GLU A 234 2.13 -23.16 -10.01
CA GLU A 234 2.44 -24.44 -9.38
C GLU A 234 3.97 -24.61 -9.43
N GLU A 235 4.64 -24.20 -8.36
CA GLU A 235 6.10 -24.14 -8.25
C GLU A 235 6.75 -25.55 -8.33
N GLU A 236 6.00 -26.59 -7.96
CA GLU A 236 6.48 -27.98 -7.94
C GLU A 236 6.52 -28.62 -9.34
N GLU A 237 5.80 -28.07 -10.33
CA GLU A 237 5.72 -28.61 -11.69
C GLU A 237 6.52 -27.80 -12.73
N ALA A 238 7.15 -26.68 -12.34
CA ALA A 238 7.85 -25.80 -13.27
C ALA A 238 9.33 -26.20 -13.39
N ASP A 239 9.73 -26.73 -14.52
CA ASP A 239 11.15 -26.97 -14.89
C ASP A 239 11.97 -25.67 -14.95
N ASP A 240 11.33 -24.54 -15.27
CA ASP A 240 11.87 -23.18 -15.25
C ASP A 240 10.87 -22.23 -14.58
N LEU A 241 11.09 -21.93 -13.32
CA LEU A 241 10.23 -21.06 -12.50
C LEU A 241 10.15 -19.63 -13.06
N LEU A 242 11.24 -19.10 -13.62
CA LEU A 242 11.26 -17.75 -14.20
C LEU A 242 10.37 -17.67 -15.45
N ALA A 243 10.48 -18.64 -16.35
CA ALA A 243 9.64 -18.73 -17.54
C ALA A 243 8.15 -18.95 -17.18
N ALA A 244 7.88 -19.76 -16.16
CA ALA A 244 6.52 -19.98 -15.66
C ALA A 244 5.91 -18.69 -15.08
N ILE A 245 6.67 -17.93 -14.31
CA ILE A 245 6.25 -16.62 -13.78
C ILE A 245 6.04 -15.61 -14.91
N GLU A 246 6.92 -15.55 -15.91
CA GLU A 246 6.75 -14.66 -17.06
C GLU A 246 5.49 -15.00 -17.87
N MET A 247 5.19 -16.28 -18.04
CA MET A 247 3.98 -16.73 -18.73
C MET A 247 2.73 -16.36 -17.92
N GLU A 248 2.77 -16.53 -16.62
CA GLU A 248 1.66 -16.18 -15.73
C GLU A 248 1.46 -14.66 -15.63
N LEU A 249 2.52 -13.86 -15.64
CA LEU A 249 2.44 -12.41 -15.76
C LEU A 249 1.77 -11.95 -17.06
N ARG A 250 1.95 -12.71 -18.16
CA ARG A 250 1.22 -12.47 -19.43
C ARG A 250 -0.26 -12.82 -19.29
N ARG A 251 -0.58 -13.97 -18.66
CA ARG A 251 -1.97 -14.40 -18.39
C ARG A 251 -2.70 -13.45 -17.44
N ARG A 252 -2.00 -12.88 -16.46
CA ARG A 252 -2.52 -11.89 -15.53
C ARG A 252 -3.18 -10.69 -16.23
N ARG A 253 -2.69 -10.32 -17.42
CA ARG A 253 -3.30 -9.25 -18.22
C ARG A 253 -4.74 -9.54 -18.60
N PHE A 254 -5.16 -10.81 -18.66
CA PHE A 254 -6.48 -11.29 -19.06
C PHE A 254 -7.28 -11.85 -17.87
N GLY A 255 -6.94 -11.48 -16.65
CA GLY A 255 -7.66 -11.89 -15.45
C GLY A 255 -9.14 -11.50 -15.49
N ARG A 256 -9.99 -12.32 -14.85
CA ARG A 256 -11.44 -12.04 -14.73
C ARG A 256 -11.65 -10.68 -14.06
N ALA A 257 -12.68 -9.94 -14.50
CA ALA A 257 -13.10 -8.72 -13.81
C ALA A 257 -13.61 -9.03 -12.39
N VAL A 258 -13.27 -8.18 -11.45
CA VAL A 258 -13.58 -8.35 -10.02
C VAL A 258 -14.44 -7.21 -9.49
N ARG A 259 -14.20 -5.98 -9.99
CA ARG A 259 -14.90 -4.76 -9.60
C ARG A 259 -15.01 -3.82 -10.79
N LEU A 260 -16.12 -3.11 -10.89
CA LEU A 260 -16.36 -1.99 -11.81
C LEU A 260 -16.57 -0.72 -10.99
N GLU A 261 -15.83 0.32 -11.30
CA GLU A 261 -15.96 1.66 -10.75
C GLU A 261 -16.51 2.57 -11.85
N VAL A 262 -17.55 3.34 -11.54
CA VAL A 262 -18.24 4.23 -12.48
C VAL A 262 -18.54 5.58 -11.83
N GLU A 263 -18.75 6.61 -12.63
CA GLU A 263 -19.33 7.87 -12.15
C GLU A 263 -20.79 7.66 -11.73
N ASP A 264 -21.26 8.39 -10.73
CA ASP A 264 -22.57 8.21 -10.11
C ASP A 264 -23.74 8.66 -11.02
N ASP A 265 -23.46 9.36 -12.11
CA ASP A 265 -24.41 9.83 -13.13
C ASP A 265 -24.50 8.95 -14.39
N ILE A 266 -23.86 7.76 -14.39
CA ILE A 266 -23.94 6.80 -15.50
C ILE A 266 -25.39 6.39 -15.77
N SER A 267 -25.77 6.30 -17.05
CA SER A 267 -27.08 5.77 -17.43
C SER A 267 -27.21 4.28 -17.13
N GLU A 268 -28.45 3.82 -16.83
CA GLU A 268 -28.74 2.39 -16.63
C GLU A 268 -28.32 1.56 -17.85
N GLU A 269 -28.55 2.09 -19.06
CA GLU A 269 -28.25 1.42 -20.33
C GLU A 269 -26.73 1.18 -20.49
N SER A 270 -25.93 2.21 -20.27
CA SER A 270 -24.45 2.09 -20.32
C SER A 270 -23.90 1.20 -19.21
N LEU A 271 -24.47 1.27 -18.01
CA LEU A 271 -24.08 0.43 -16.89
C LEU A 271 -24.39 -1.05 -17.15
N ASP A 272 -25.59 -1.36 -17.63
CA ASP A 272 -26.00 -2.73 -17.95
C ASP A 272 -25.10 -3.32 -19.05
N LEU A 273 -24.83 -2.56 -20.12
CA LEU A 273 -23.94 -2.98 -21.20
C LEU A 273 -22.53 -3.31 -20.68
N ILE A 274 -21.91 -2.40 -19.90
CA ILE A 274 -20.56 -2.60 -19.40
C ILE A 274 -20.51 -3.79 -18.42
N THR A 275 -21.54 -3.92 -17.59
CA THR A 275 -21.62 -4.99 -16.57
C THR A 275 -21.80 -6.36 -17.22
N GLU A 276 -22.66 -6.46 -18.25
CA GLU A 276 -22.90 -7.69 -19.02
C GLU A 276 -21.62 -8.13 -19.77
N GLU A 277 -20.97 -7.22 -20.49
CA GLU A 277 -19.77 -7.49 -21.27
C GLU A 277 -18.54 -7.85 -20.40
N LEU A 278 -18.52 -7.40 -19.16
CA LEU A 278 -17.48 -7.74 -18.18
C LEU A 278 -17.82 -8.98 -17.35
N GLU A 279 -19.00 -9.57 -17.52
CA GLU A 279 -19.51 -10.71 -16.73
C GLU A 279 -19.46 -10.43 -15.21
N LEU A 280 -19.83 -9.22 -14.80
CA LEU A 280 -19.83 -8.79 -13.39
C LEU A 280 -21.22 -8.92 -12.78
N ASP A 281 -21.26 -9.23 -11.48
CA ASP A 281 -22.47 -9.11 -10.67
C ASP A 281 -22.75 -7.62 -10.40
N PRO A 282 -24.01 -7.14 -10.48
CA PRO A 282 -24.35 -5.76 -10.10
C PRO A 282 -23.82 -5.33 -8.71
N ALA A 283 -23.66 -6.28 -7.80
CA ALA A 283 -23.07 -6.03 -6.48
C ALA A 283 -21.56 -5.74 -6.51
N ASP A 284 -20.88 -5.90 -7.65
CA ASP A 284 -19.47 -5.58 -7.86
C ASP A 284 -19.25 -4.19 -8.47
N VAL A 285 -20.34 -3.45 -8.68
CA VAL A 285 -20.30 -2.08 -9.18
C VAL A 285 -20.22 -1.10 -8.01
N VAL A 286 -19.32 -0.13 -8.13
CA VAL A 286 -19.13 0.97 -7.17
C VAL A 286 -19.28 2.29 -7.92
N ALA A 287 -20.25 3.10 -7.52
CA ALA A 287 -20.44 4.45 -8.04
C ALA A 287 -19.65 5.45 -7.18
N HIS A 288 -18.98 6.39 -7.82
CA HIS A 288 -18.18 7.43 -7.18
C HIS A 288 -18.77 8.81 -7.44
N ALA A 289 -18.92 9.60 -6.38
CA ALA A 289 -19.21 11.03 -6.46
C ALA A 289 -17.93 11.86 -6.74
N ALA A 290 -16.78 11.37 -6.29
CA ALA A 290 -15.46 11.94 -6.59
C ALA A 290 -14.89 11.37 -7.91
N PRO A 291 -13.86 12.01 -8.50
CA PRO A 291 -13.19 11.43 -9.66
C PRO A 291 -12.68 10.01 -9.38
N ILE A 292 -12.94 9.09 -10.30
CA ILE A 292 -12.44 7.72 -10.20
C ILE A 292 -10.91 7.73 -10.17
N ASP A 293 -10.31 6.77 -9.44
CA ASP A 293 -8.85 6.66 -9.29
C ASP A 293 -8.22 7.83 -8.52
N LEU A 294 -8.58 7.96 -7.24
CA LEU A 294 -7.91 8.91 -6.34
C LEU A 294 -6.40 8.63 -6.15
N GLY A 295 -5.89 7.49 -6.64
CA GLY A 295 -4.46 7.22 -6.77
C GLY A 295 -3.72 8.30 -7.57
N GLY A 296 -4.41 8.97 -8.50
CA GLY A 296 -3.88 10.10 -9.26
C GLY A 296 -3.44 11.30 -8.42
N LEU A 297 -3.93 11.43 -7.18
CA LEU A 297 -3.55 12.51 -6.26
C LEU A 297 -2.07 12.53 -5.88
N TRP A 298 -1.31 11.45 -6.15
CA TRP A 298 0.16 11.47 -6.05
C TRP A 298 0.79 12.61 -6.87
N SER A 299 0.17 13.03 -7.96
CA SER A 299 0.64 14.15 -8.78
C SER A 299 0.67 15.47 -8.01
N LEU A 300 -0.28 15.69 -7.10
CA LEU A 300 -0.31 16.87 -6.22
C LEU A 300 0.82 16.84 -5.20
N TYR A 301 1.17 15.66 -4.71
CA TYR A 301 2.27 15.53 -3.76
C TYR A 301 3.62 15.91 -4.38
N SER A 302 3.77 15.85 -5.71
CA SER A 302 4.98 16.28 -6.42
C SER A 302 5.14 17.80 -6.53
N LEU A 303 4.10 18.59 -6.21
CA LEU A 303 4.17 20.05 -6.26
C LEU A 303 5.21 20.60 -5.27
N ASP A 304 5.89 21.67 -5.64
CA ASP A 304 6.86 22.36 -4.78
C ASP A 304 6.15 23.30 -3.78
N ARG A 305 5.50 22.69 -2.79
CA ARG A 305 4.75 23.33 -1.71
C ARG A 305 5.14 22.69 -0.37
N PRO A 306 6.38 22.92 0.10
CA PRO A 306 6.90 22.29 1.31
C PRO A 306 6.09 22.64 2.57
N GLU A 307 5.46 23.82 2.62
CA GLU A 307 4.62 24.26 3.72
C GLU A 307 3.32 23.45 3.88
N LEU A 308 2.92 22.68 2.85
CA LEU A 308 1.75 21.80 2.85
C LEU A 308 2.12 20.32 3.05
N LYS A 309 3.37 20.02 3.37
CA LYS A 309 3.91 18.68 3.58
C LYS A 309 4.55 18.55 4.96
N TYR A 310 4.82 17.31 5.37
CA TYR A 310 5.69 17.10 6.51
C TYR A 310 7.09 17.65 6.22
N PRO A 311 7.76 18.23 7.22
CA PRO A 311 9.18 18.59 7.09
C PRO A 311 10.01 17.38 6.66
N ASP A 312 10.94 17.63 5.74
CA ASP A 312 11.87 16.60 5.30
C ASP A 312 12.74 16.11 6.47
N PHE A 313 12.83 14.80 6.60
CA PHE A 313 13.73 14.17 7.55
C PHE A 313 14.87 13.49 6.80
N VAL A 314 16.09 13.90 7.11
CA VAL A 314 17.30 13.25 6.59
C VAL A 314 17.75 12.18 7.59
N PRO A 315 17.73 10.89 7.22
CA PRO A 315 18.19 9.81 8.09
C PRO A 315 19.63 10.03 8.55
N VAL A 316 19.89 9.81 9.83
CA VAL A 316 21.19 10.10 10.44
C VAL A 316 22.17 8.95 10.24
N THR A 317 23.44 9.27 10.02
CA THR A 317 24.51 8.25 10.06
C THR A 317 24.72 7.80 11.50
N GLN A 318 24.63 6.48 11.73
CA GLN A 318 24.92 5.91 13.05
C GLN A 318 26.35 6.29 13.44
N ARG A 319 26.53 6.84 14.64
CA ARG A 319 27.78 7.48 15.09
C ARG A 319 29.03 6.62 14.90
N ARG A 320 28.97 5.34 15.26
CA ARG A 320 30.12 4.44 15.10
C ARG A 320 30.51 4.22 13.64
N LEU A 321 29.62 4.50 12.69
CA LEU A 321 29.83 4.42 11.26
C LEU A 321 30.17 5.77 10.63
N ALA A 322 30.04 6.87 11.37
CA ALA A 322 30.36 8.21 10.87
C ALA A 322 31.82 8.32 10.42
N PRO A 323 32.11 9.07 9.33
CA PRO A 323 33.49 9.29 8.90
C PRO A 323 34.32 9.90 10.02
N ASP A 324 35.61 9.51 10.06
CA ASP A 324 36.58 10.14 10.93
C ASP A 324 37.17 11.37 10.22
N GLU A 325 37.36 12.48 10.94
CA GLU A 325 37.89 13.72 10.37
C GLU A 325 39.27 13.54 9.74
N ASP A 326 40.12 12.65 10.34
CA ASP A 326 41.48 12.42 9.91
C ASP A 326 41.65 11.28 8.88
N SER A 327 40.81 10.23 8.94
CA SER A 327 40.96 9.01 8.15
C SER A 327 39.87 8.83 7.07
N GLY A 328 38.84 9.67 7.04
CA GLY A 328 37.74 9.56 6.11
C GLY A 328 36.74 8.44 6.47
N ARG A 329 36.25 7.68 5.47
CA ARG A 329 35.27 6.61 5.70
C ARG A 329 35.82 5.52 6.60
N ARG A 330 35.09 5.15 7.66
CA ARG A 330 35.48 4.06 8.56
C ARG A 330 35.31 2.70 7.89
N ASN A 331 36.19 1.76 8.23
CA ASN A 331 36.03 0.36 7.86
C ASN A 331 34.96 -0.27 8.78
N ILE A 332 33.82 -0.66 8.18
CA ILE A 332 32.69 -1.20 8.92
C ILE A 332 33.02 -2.52 9.61
N PHE A 333 33.88 -3.36 9.01
CA PHE A 333 34.33 -4.61 9.64
C PHE A 333 35.09 -4.37 10.93
N THR A 334 35.90 -3.31 10.98
CA THR A 334 36.59 -2.92 12.23
C THR A 334 35.58 -2.46 13.28
N VAL A 335 34.59 -1.64 12.87
CA VAL A 335 33.55 -1.16 13.80
C VAL A 335 32.72 -2.30 14.37
N ILE A 336 32.37 -3.30 13.56
CA ILE A 336 31.62 -4.47 14.01
C ILE A 336 32.48 -5.37 14.92
N ALA A 337 33.80 -5.51 14.62
CA ALA A 337 34.71 -6.26 15.47
C ALA A 337 34.84 -5.66 16.87
N ASP A 338 34.69 -4.35 17.01
CA ASP A 338 34.72 -3.64 18.31
C ASP A 338 33.39 -3.76 19.08
N GLY A 339 32.36 -4.36 18.49
CA GLY A 339 31.06 -4.63 19.11
C GLY A 339 29.88 -4.41 18.14
N ASP A 340 28.73 -4.92 18.52
CA ASP A 340 27.50 -4.89 17.72
C ASP A 340 27.06 -3.48 17.39
N VAL A 341 26.44 -3.30 16.20
CA VAL A 341 25.82 -2.06 15.75
C VAL A 341 24.34 -2.34 15.46
N LEU A 342 23.46 -1.66 16.20
CA LEU A 342 22.03 -1.70 15.97
C LEU A 342 21.61 -0.49 15.11
N LEU A 343 20.90 -0.77 14.03
CA LEU A 343 20.33 0.22 13.11
C LEU A 343 18.82 0.16 13.17
N HIS A 344 18.16 1.31 13.09
CA HIS A 344 16.71 1.42 13.04
C HIS A 344 16.28 2.31 11.86
N HIS A 345 15.86 1.70 10.77
CA HIS A 345 15.35 2.42 9.60
C HIS A 345 13.87 2.78 9.77
N PRO A 346 13.42 3.94 9.31
CA PRO A 346 14.11 4.91 8.46
C PRO A 346 14.94 5.96 9.18
N TYR A 347 15.10 5.89 10.47
CA TYR A 347 15.77 6.94 11.28
C TYR A 347 17.30 6.91 11.14
N ASP A 348 17.92 5.74 11.19
CA ASP A 348 19.34 5.58 10.83
C ASP A 348 19.47 5.42 9.30
N SER A 349 20.50 6.02 8.71
CA SER A 349 20.70 6.03 7.26
C SER A 349 21.06 4.64 6.73
N PHE A 350 20.25 4.13 5.80
CA PHE A 350 20.49 2.88 5.10
C PHE A 350 21.73 2.97 4.19
N ALA A 351 21.90 4.10 3.50
CA ALA A 351 23.01 4.33 2.57
C ALA A 351 24.38 4.33 3.27
N THR A 352 24.48 4.94 4.45
CA THR A 352 25.75 5.02 5.19
C THR A 352 26.01 3.82 6.09
N SER A 353 25.09 2.86 6.13
CA SER A 353 25.19 1.65 6.94
C SER A 353 25.12 0.38 6.08
N VAL A 354 23.94 -0.10 5.72
CA VAL A 354 23.76 -1.38 5.03
C VAL A 354 24.36 -1.37 3.62
N GLU A 355 24.11 -0.34 2.82
CA GLU A 355 24.69 -0.23 1.48
C GLU A 355 26.21 -0.11 1.54
N GLU A 356 26.72 0.71 2.46
CA GLU A 356 28.18 0.87 2.65
C GLU A 356 28.83 -0.43 3.14
N PHE A 357 28.17 -1.20 4.01
CA PHE A 357 28.65 -2.51 4.45
C PHE A 357 28.80 -3.49 3.26
N ILE A 358 27.77 -3.59 2.43
CA ILE A 358 27.79 -4.48 1.25
C ILE A 358 28.83 -3.99 0.25
N ARG A 359 28.94 -2.68 0.04
CA ARG A 359 29.96 -2.08 -0.83
C ARG A 359 31.38 -2.39 -0.34
N GLN A 360 31.66 -2.26 0.95
CA GLN A 360 32.95 -2.63 1.51
C GLN A 360 33.21 -4.13 1.42
N ALA A 361 32.18 -4.96 1.68
CA ALA A 361 32.30 -6.41 1.53
C ALA A 361 32.63 -6.83 0.08
N ALA A 362 32.03 -6.15 -0.91
CA ALA A 362 32.34 -6.40 -2.31
C ALA A 362 33.81 -6.11 -2.66
N LEU A 363 34.40 -5.08 -2.04
CA LEU A 363 35.76 -4.61 -2.35
C LEU A 363 36.85 -5.25 -1.47
N ASP A 364 36.53 -5.74 -0.27
CA ASP A 364 37.54 -6.28 0.66
C ASP A 364 38.02 -7.68 0.17
N PRO A 365 39.32 -7.86 -0.16
CA PRO A 365 39.84 -9.14 -0.61
C PRO A 365 39.78 -10.26 0.44
N LYS A 366 39.54 -9.93 1.69
CA LYS A 366 39.38 -10.91 2.79
C LYS A 366 37.97 -11.50 2.83
N VAL A 367 37.00 -10.84 2.20
CA VAL A 367 35.63 -11.36 2.07
C VAL A 367 35.59 -12.36 0.93
N LEU A 368 35.30 -13.62 1.26
CA LEU A 368 35.26 -14.72 0.30
C LEU A 368 33.85 -14.97 -0.24
N THR A 369 32.85 -14.73 0.59
CA THR A 369 31.45 -15.02 0.27
C THR A 369 30.55 -13.92 0.79
N ILE A 370 29.53 -13.54 -0.03
CA ILE A 370 28.43 -12.67 0.36
C ILE A 370 27.13 -13.47 0.19
N LYS A 371 26.34 -13.59 1.26
CA LYS A 371 25.02 -14.24 1.24
C LYS A 371 23.98 -13.22 1.66
N LEU A 372 22.97 -13.00 0.84
CA LEU A 372 21.94 -11.98 1.05
C LEU A 372 20.58 -12.47 0.59
N THR A 373 19.55 -12.17 1.38
CA THR A 373 18.16 -12.36 0.98
C THR A 373 17.58 -11.01 0.53
N LEU A 374 17.03 -10.96 -0.68
CA LEU A 374 16.41 -9.78 -1.29
C LEU A 374 14.91 -10.02 -1.43
N TYR A 375 14.10 -9.13 -0.86
CA TYR A 375 12.63 -9.22 -0.92
C TYR A 375 12.04 -8.28 -1.98
N ARG A 376 12.42 -7.01 -1.95
CA ARG A 376 12.09 -6.01 -2.96
C ARG A 376 13.32 -5.15 -3.22
N THR A 377 13.72 -5.03 -4.47
CA THR A 377 14.81 -4.15 -4.89
C THR A 377 14.32 -3.25 -6.04
N SER A 378 14.72 -1.97 -6.01
CA SER A 378 14.57 -1.11 -7.18
C SER A 378 15.51 -1.56 -8.31
N GLY A 379 15.15 -1.30 -9.58
CA GLY A 379 15.97 -1.69 -10.73
C GLY A 379 17.41 -1.17 -10.71
N ASP A 380 17.65 -0.02 -10.07
CA ASP A 380 18.96 0.63 -9.91
C ASP A 380 19.52 0.47 -8.48
N SER A 381 19.31 -0.67 -7.83
CA SER A 381 19.74 -0.90 -6.46
C SER A 381 21.28 -0.90 -6.33
N PRO A 382 21.89 0.00 -5.51
CA PRO A 382 23.32 0.00 -5.21
C PRO A 382 23.82 -1.33 -4.62
N ILE A 383 22.94 -2.05 -3.91
CA ILE A 383 23.22 -3.38 -3.37
C ILE A 383 23.43 -4.39 -4.50
N VAL A 384 22.52 -4.43 -5.48
CA VAL A 384 22.62 -5.35 -6.62
C VAL A 384 23.89 -5.06 -7.42
N ALA A 385 24.19 -3.78 -7.67
CA ALA A 385 25.43 -3.38 -8.36
C ALA A 385 26.69 -3.84 -7.58
N ALA A 386 26.68 -3.73 -6.24
CA ALA A 386 27.79 -4.20 -5.42
C ALA A 386 27.93 -5.73 -5.44
N LEU A 387 26.84 -6.48 -5.46
CA LEU A 387 26.84 -7.94 -5.56
C LEU A 387 27.39 -8.43 -6.91
N ILE A 388 26.96 -7.79 -8.01
CA ILE A 388 27.49 -8.07 -9.37
C ILE A 388 29.00 -7.86 -9.39
N ARG A 389 29.45 -6.71 -8.90
CA ARG A 389 30.88 -6.40 -8.81
C ARG A 389 31.66 -7.42 -7.99
N ALA A 390 31.13 -7.85 -6.84
CA ALA A 390 31.75 -8.87 -6.01
C ALA A 390 31.92 -10.20 -6.75
N ALA A 391 30.90 -10.60 -7.53
CA ALA A 391 30.97 -11.81 -8.36
C ALA A 391 32.01 -11.68 -9.49
N GLU A 392 32.09 -10.53 -10.16
CA GLU A 392 33.08 -10.23 -11.20
C GLU A 392 34.53 -10.27 -10.64
N GLU A 393 34.71 -9.85 -9.39
CA GLU A 393 35.99 -9.94 -8.66
C GLU A 393 36.28 -11.35 -8.12
N GLY A 394 35.47 -12.36 -8.44
CA GLY A 394 35.68 -13.78 -8.12
C GLY A 394 35.21 -14.20 -6.72
N LYS A 395 34.41 -13.39 -6.02
CA LYS A 395 33.82 -13.78 -4.74
C LYS A 395 32.60 -14.69 -4.97
N GLN A 396 32.34 -15.57 -4.03
CA GLN A 396 31.12 -16.36 -4.03
C GLN A 396 29.95 -15.45 -3.57
N VAL A 397 29.02 -15.17 -4.48
CA VAL A 397 27.80 -14.41 -4.16
C VAL A 397 26.59 -15.35 -4.23
N VAL A 398 25.82 -15.40 -3.14
CA VAL A 398 24.55 -16.13 -3.10
C VAL A 398 23.46 -15.12 -2.72
N ALA A 399 22.61 -14.79 -3.68
CA ALA A 399 21.44 -13.93 -3.47
C ALA A 399 20.18 -14.79 -3.55
N LEU A 400 19.45 -14.90 -2.45
CA LEU A 400 18.10 -15.46 -2.42
C LEU A 400 17.11 -14.35 -2.72
N VAL A 401 16.44 -14.41 -3.87
CA VAL A 401 15.44 -13.42 -4.29
C VAL A 401 14.07 -14.03 -4.16
N GLU A 402 13.20 -13.41 -3.37
CA GLU A 402 11.80 -13.85 -3.26
C GLU A 402 10.98 -13.28 -4.42
N LEU A 403 10.54 -14.17 -5.32
CA LEU A 403 9.75 -13.81 -6.50
C LEU A 403 8.25 -13.66 -6.20
N LYS A 404 7.75 -14.25 -5.10
CA LYS A 404 6.32 -14.26 -4.73
C LYS A 404 6.14 -13.97 -3.25
N ALA A 405 5.67 -12.76 -2.92
CA ALA A 405 5.38 -12.34 -1.55
C ALA A 405 3.87 -12.36 -1.28
N ARG A 406 3.37 -13.31 -0.46
CA ARG A 406 1.94 -13.41 -0.09
C ARG A 406 1.74 -13.66 1.39
N PHE A 407 0.50 -13.43 1.86
CA PHE A 407 0.08 -13.39 3.26
C PHE A 407 -0.63 -14.69 3.70
N ASP A 408 -0.24 -15.26 4.85
CA ASP A 408 -0.90 -16.39 5.49
C ASP A 408 -0.81 -16.27 7.03
N GLU A 409 -1.93 -16.38 7.77
CA GLU A 409 -2.06 -15.82 9.12
C GLU A 409 -2.60 -16.78 10.19
N GLU A 410 -2.98 -18.04 9.85
CA GLU A 410 -3.75 -18.90 10.75
C GLU A 410 -3.01 -19.38 12.03
N ASN A 411 -1.68 -19.51 12.02
CA ASN A 411 -0.91 -20.08 13.14
C ASN A 411 -0.42 -19.07 14.21
N ASN A 412 -0.53 -17.77 13.96
CA ASN A 412 -0.13 -16.75 14.94
C ASN A 412 -0.91 -16.82 16.25
N ILE A 413 -2.11 -17.31 16.14
CA ILE A 413 -3.10 -17.38 17.21
C ILE A 413 -2.76 -18.52 18.19
N GLU A 414 -2.21 -19.64 17.72
CA GLU A 414 -1.85 -20.75 18.60
C GLU A 414 -0.68 -20.44 19.54
N TRP A 415 0.29 -19.64 19.12
CA TRP A 415 1.41 -19.20 19.95
C TRP A 415 1.00 -18.18 21.02
N ALA A 416 0.15 -17.21 20.66
CA ALA A 416 -0.40 -16.25 21.62
C ALA A 416 -1.17 -16.98 22.72
N ARG A 417 -1.92 -18.03 22.37
CA ARG A 417 -2.70 -18.87 23.29
C ARG A 417 -1.84 -19.60 24.30
N ARG A 418 -0.74 -20.23 23.88
CA ARG A 418 0.17 -20.97 24.79
C ARG A 418 0.85 -20.03 25.81
N LEU A 419 1.11 -18.80 25.41
CA LEU A 419 1.67 -17.77 26.30
C LEU A 419 0.60 -17.28 27.30
N GLU A 420 -0.64 -17.21 26.89
CA GLU A 420 -1.75 -16.74 27.72
C GLU A 420 -2.17 -17.76 28.79
N GLU A 421 -2.22 -19.06 28.48
CA GLU A 421 -2.46 -20.14 29.45
C GLU A 421 -1.48 -20.09 30.63
N ALA A 422 -0.32 -19.44 30.45
CA ALA A 422 0.67 -19.18 31.49
C ALA A 422 0.43 -17.88 32.26
N GLY A 423 -0.64 -17.11 32.00
CA GLY A 423 -0.96 -15.84 32.67
C GLY A 423 -0.02 -14.67 32.30
N VAL A 424 0.56 -14.70 31.11
CA VAL A 424 1.51 -13.69 30.63
C VAL A 424 0.76 -12.46 30.12
N GLN A 425 1.20 -11.25 30.49
CA GLN A 425 0.73 -9.99 29.90
C GLN A 425 1.39 -9.81 28.54
N ILE A 426 0.60 -9.59 27.49
CA ILE A 426 1.08 -9.47 26.11
C ILE A 426 0.66 -8.12 25.53
N ASP A 427 1.62 -7.33 25.07
CA ASP A 427 1.41 -6.13 24.30
C ASP A 427 1.84 -6.38 22.84
N LEU A 428 0.90 -6.27 21.91
CA LEU A 428 1.15 -6.42 20.47
C LEU A 428 1.05 -5.06 19.80
N VAL A 429 2.12 -4.62 19.15
CA VAL A 429 2.11 -3.45 18.26
C VAL A 429 2.09 -3.97 16.83
N VAL A 430 0.93 -3.89 16.17
CA VAL A 430 0.67 -4.49 14.86
C VAL A 430 0.20 -3.41 13.89
N ARG A 431 1.01 -3.07 12.90
CA ARG A 431 0.66 -2.02 11.94
C ARG A 431 -0.59 -2.34 11.13
N GLY A 432 -0.69 -3.55 10.60
CA GLY A 432 -1.71 -3.96 9.63
C GLY A 432 -2.78 -4.85 10.22
N ILE A 433 -2.82 -6.08 9.76
CA ILE A 433 -3.84 -7.08 10.08
C ILE A 433 -3.58 -7.71 11.45
N CYS A 434 -4.63 -7.82 12.26
CA CYS A 434 -4.64 -8.62 13.46
C CYS A 434 -5.92 -9.46 13.48
N CYS A 435 -5.77 -10.78 13.43
CA CYS A 435 -6.90 -11.72 13.50
C CYS A 435 -7.19 -12.18 14.94
N LEU A 436 -6.34 -11.81 15.89
CA LEU A 436 -6.56 -12.07 17.30
C LEU A 436 -7.61 -11.10 17.85
N ARG A 437 -8.61 -11.61 18.54
CA ARG A 437 -9.56 -10.82 19.32
C ARG A 437 -9.00 -10.62 20.74
N PRO A 438 -8.57 -9.40 21.12
CA PRO A 438 -8.01 -9.14 22.45
C PRO A 438 -9.11 -9.03 23.51
N GLN A 439 -8.71 -9.16 24.77
CA GLN A 439 -9.55 -8.92 25.95
C GLN A 439 -10.79 -9.83 26.07
N VAL A 440 -10.78 -11.00 25.46
CA VAL A 440 -11.85 -12.00 25.60
C VAL A 440 -11.68 -12.75 26.93
N PRO A 441 -12.67 -12.71 27.86
CA PRO A 441 -12.56 -13.39 29.14
C PRO A 441 -12.27 -14.89 29.03
N GLY A 442 -11.26 -15.37 29.75
CA GLY A 442 -10.80 -16.76 29.72
C GLY A 442 -10.02 -17.16 28.48
N LEU A 443 -9.66 -16.21 27.59
CA LEU A 443 -8.92 -16.46 26.35
C LEU A 443 -7.80 -15.45 26.12
N SER A 444 -8.10 -14.15 26.09
CA SER A 444 -7.14 -13.09 25.71
C SER A 444 -7.27 -11.84 26.59
N GLU A 445 -7.71 -12.01 27.81
CA GLU A 445 -7.90 -10.92 28.79
C GLU A 445 -6.61 -10.18 29.13
N ASN A 446 -5.45 -10.86 28.97
CA ASN A 446 -4.12 -10.31 29.19
C ASN A 446 -3.43 -9.78 27.94
N ILE A 447 -4.13 -9.77 26.78
CA ILE A 447 -3.57 -9.31 25.51
C ILE A 447 -4.12 -7.93 25.17
N ARG A 448 -3.23 -6.99 24.88
CA ARG A 448 -3.56 -5.69 24.30
C ARG A 448 -2.98 -5.59 22.90
N VAL A 449 -3.77 -5.02 21.97
CA VAL A 449 -3.34 -4.84 20.58
C VAL A 449 -3.40 -3.36 20.23
N ARG A 450 -2.29 -2.84 19.76
CA ARG A 450 -2.13 -1.47 19.26
C ARG A 450 -1.70 -1.47 17.80
N SER A 451 -2.01 -0.38 17.10
CA SER A 451 -1.56 -0.14 15.73
C SER A 451 -1.07 1.29 15.61
N ILE A 452 0.09 1.49 15.03
CA ILE A 452 0.62 2.82 14.74
C ILE A 452 0.67 2.97 13.22
N VAL A 453 -0.08 3.94 12.69
CA VAL A 453 -0.13 4.27 11.26
C VAL A 453 0.15 5.75 11.10
N GLY A 454 1.16 6.12 10.33
CA GLY A 454 1.58 7.50 10.20
C GLY A 454 2.51 7.73 9.00
N ARG A 455 3.38 8.73 9.11
CA ARG A 455 4.27 9.17 8.02
C ARG A 455 5.27 8.13 7.54
N TYR A 456 5.63 7.15 8.38
CA TYR A 456 6.56 6.09 8.03
C TYR A 456 5.90 4.73 8.03
N LEU A 457 6.35 3.89 7.10
CA LEU A 457 6.01 2.48 7.04
C LEU A 457 7.02 1.71 7.89
N GLU A 458 6.79 1.66 9.20
CA GLU A 458 7.62 0.87 10.11
C GLU A 458 7.57 -0.61 9.76
N HIS A 459 8.74 -1.25 9.74
CA HIS A 459 8.87 -2.66 9.36
C HIS A 459 9.72 -3.45 10.36
N SER A 460 9.87 -2.93 11.56
CA SER A 460 10.63 -3.53 12.63
C SER A 460 9.92 -4.77 13.19
N ARG A 461 10.65 -5.85 13.45
CA ARG A 461 10.16 -7.02 14.15
C ARG A 461 11.00 -7.20 15.39
N ILE A 462 10.41 -6.90 16.51
CA ILE A 462 11.04 -6.91 17.83
C ILE A 462 10.19 -7.79 18.75
N TYR A 463 10.85 -8.69 19.46
CA TYR A 463 10.23 -9.56 20.45
C TYR A 463 10.92 -9.36 21.78
N ARG A 464 10.18 -9.04 22.81
CA ARG A 464 10.67 -8.86 24.17
C ARG A 464 9.91 -9.76 25.12
N PHE A 465 10.64 -10.61 25.86
CA PHE A 465 10.09 -11.51 26.84
C PHE A 465 10.76 -11.28 28.19
N ASP A 466 10.00 -11.17 29.27
CA ASP A 466 10.54 -11.04 30.63
C ASP A 466 11.20 -12.35 31.17
N ASN A 467 11.01 -13.45 30.44
CA ASN A 467 11.74 -14.71 30.58
C ASN A 467 11.69 -15.34 31.99
N GLY A 468 10.64 -15.05 32.78
CA GLY A 468 10.43 -15.62 34.12
C GLY A 468 11.50 -15.30 35.15
N ARG A 469 12.52 -14.49 34.80
CA ARG A 469 13.64 -14.11 35.67
C ARG A 469 13.49 -12.70 36.25
N GLY A 470 12.31 -12.09 36.08
CA GLY A 470 12.00 -10.72 36.46
C GLY A 470 12.52 -9.68 35.45
N PRO A 471 12.11 -8.41 35.60
CA PRO A 471 12.38 -7.36 34.63
C PRO A 471 13.86 -7.03 34.42
N ALA A 472 14.76 -7.54 35.29
CA ALA A 472 16.20 -7.28 35.22
C ALA A 472 16.92 -8.08 34.10
N LEU A 473 16.30 -9.12 33.52
CA LEU A 473 16.93 -9.98 32.52
C LEU A 473 15.96 -10.38 31.38
N PRO A 474 15.32 -9.42 30.70
CA PRO A 474 14.46 -9.71 29.57
C PRO A 474 15.27 -10.27 28.40
N LEU A 475 14.63 -11.17 27.63
CA LEU A 475 15.13 -11.64 26.34
C LEU A 475 14.66 -10.66 25.26
N HIS A 476 15.59 -10.14 24.46
CA HIS A 476 15.31 -9.28 23.32
C HIS A 476 15.72 -9.98 22.04
N LEU A 477 14.80 -10.14 21.10
CA LEU A 477 15.06 -10.69 19.78
C LEU A 477 14.65 -9.66 18.74
N ILE A 478 15.42 -9.58 17.66
CA ILE A 478 15.06 -8.86 16.43
C ILE A 478 15.17 -9.81 15.26
N GLY A 479 14.34 -9.64 14.24
CA GLY A 479 14.37 -10.58 13.13
C GLY A 479 13.58 -10.18 11.91
N SER A 480 13.56 -11.08 10.94
CA SER A 480 12.84 -10.92 9.67
C SER A 480 11.44 -11.53 9.69
N ALA A 481 11.16 -12.44 10.62
CA ALA A 481 9.89 -13.15 10.69
C ALA A 481 8.75 -12.26 11.18
N ASP A 482 7.61 -12.30 10.48
CA ASP A 482 6.33 -11.99 11.11
C ASP A 482 5.83 -13.23 11.85
N LEU A 483 4.97 -13.08 12.87
CA LEU A 483 4.32 -14.21 13.53
C LEU A 483 3.19 -14.76 12.65
N MET A 484 3.55 -15.25 11.47
CA MET A 484 2.64 -15.83 10.47
C MET A 484 3.12 -17.22 10.06
N PRO A 485 2.22 -18.22 9.79
CA PRO A 485 2.62 -19.57 9.42
C PRO A 485 3.60 -19.62 8.28
N ARG A 486 3.35 -18.87 7.20
CA ARG A 486 4.26 -18.85 6.05
C ARG A 486 5.68 -18.43 6.43
N ASN A 487 5.83 -17.49 7.38
CA ASN A 487 7.12 -17.03 7.83
C ASN A 487 7.81 -18.07 8.70
N LEU A 488 7.04 -18.71 9.61
CA LEU A 488 7.55 -19.65 10.59
C LEU A 488 7.76 -21.06 10.01
N ASP A 489 6.91 -21.50 9.07
CA ASP A 489 6.88 -22.87 8.59
C ASP A 489 7.45 -23.06 7.18
N ARG A 490 7.43 -22.00 6.34
CA ARG A 490 7.73 -22.13 4.90
C ARG A 490 8.80 -21.17 4.38
N ARG A 491 9.34 -20.30 5.24
CA ARG A 491 10.39 -19.32 4.88
C ARG A 491 11.67 -19.58 5.65
N VAL A 492 12.77 -19.09 5.10
CA VAL A 492 14.04 -19.01 5.82
C VAL A 492 14.09 -17.62 6.47
N GLU A 493 13.87 -17.60 7.78
CA GLU A 493 13.84 -16.40 8.60
C GLU A 493 15.02 -16.38 9.57
N ALA A 494 15.44 -15.18 9.97
CA ALA A 494 16.48 -14.98 10.96
C ALA A 494 15.93 -14.28 12.20
N LEU A 495 16.21 -14.84 13.38
CA LEU A 495 16.01 -14.20 14.67
C LEU A 495 17.35 -14.09 15.38
N VAL A 496 17.67 -12.89 15.83
CA VAL A 496 18.95 -12.59 16.50
C VAL A 496 18.67 -12.12 17.92
N GLN A 497 19.31 -12.77 18.89
CA GLN A 497 19.28 -12.32 20.28
C GLN A 497 20.20 -11.11 20.45
N VAL A 498 19.67 -10.04 21.03
CA VAL A 498 20.43 -8.84 21.36
C VAL A 498 20.94 -8.97 22.79
N GLU A 499 22.26 -9.12 22.97
CA GLU A 499 22.87 -9.37 24.27
C GLU A 499 23.48 -8.12 24.89
N ALA A 500 24.01 -7.20 24.08
CA ALA A 500 24.68 -5.98 24.57
C ALA A 500 23.71 -5.10 25.40
N PRO A 501 24.00 -4.77 26.65
CA PRO A 501 23.09 -4.04 27.54
C PRO A 501 22.63 -2.69 26.98
N ALA A 502 23.52 -1.95 26.33
CA ALA A 502 23.17 -0.66 25.71
C ALA A 502 22.19 -0.79 24.56
N LEU A 503 22.28 -1.88 23.78
CA LEU A 503 21.35 -2.15 22.67
C LEU A 503 20.00 -2.65 23.18
N ARG A 504 19.97 -3.46 24.25
CA ARG A 504 18.72 -3.86 24.92
C ARG A 504 17.99 -2.64 25.47
N TYR A 505 18.70 -1.73 26.14
CA TYR A 505 18.12 -0.49 26.62
C TYR A 505 17.51 0.35 25.49
N ARG A 506 18.19 0.43 24.33
CA ARG A 506 17.68 1.13 23.15
C ARG A 506 16.38 0.49 22.61
N ILE A 507 16.28 -0.84 22.62
CA ILE A 507 15.07 -1.56 22.22
C ILE A 507 13.93 -1.31 23.23
N ASP A 508 14.22 -1.35 24.53
CA ASP A 508 13.24 -1.07 25.58
C ASP A 508 12.71 0.37 25.47
N ASP A 509 13.58 1.34 25.16
CA ASP A 509 13.20 2.73 24.96
C ASP A 509 12.29 2.89 23.73
N LEU A 510 12.63 2.24 22.60
CA LEU A 510 11.83 2.23 21.38
C LEU A 510 10.42 1.66 21.65
N LEU A 511 10.33 0.46 22.22
CA LEU A 511 9.05 -0.16 22.59
C LEU A 511 8.28 0.73 23.58
N GLY A 512 8.98 1.40 24.50
CA GLY A 512 8.39 2.35 25.42
C GLY A 512 7.78 3.57 24.73
N VAL A 513 8.37 4.07 23.65
CA VAL A 513 7.81 5.16 22.83
C VAL A 513 6.53 4.67 22.13
N GLU A 514 6.58 3.52 21.45
CA GLU A 514 5.43 2.95 20.74
C GLU A 514 4.23 2.67 21.68
N LEU A 515 4.50 2.17 22.87
CA LEU A 515 3.46 1.87 23.87
C LEU A 515 2.85 3.13 24.51
N ARG A 516 3.52 4.27 24.49
CA ARG A 516 3.03 5.55 25.01
C ARG A 516 2.44 6.46 23.95
N ASP A 517 2.52 6.10 22.67
CA ASP A 517 1.96 6.93 21.59
C ASP A 517 0.49 7.23 21.83
N ASP A 518 0.14 8.52 21.82
CA ASP A 518 -1.22 9.03 22.00
C ASP A 518 -1.67 9.94 20.84
N SER A 519 -0.92 9.91 19.73
CA SER A 519 -1.14 10.72 18.53
C SER A 519 -1.51 9.87 17.33
N LEU A 520 -0.69 8.86 17.00
CA LEU A 520 -0.85 7.99 15.83
C LEU A 520 -1.44 6.62 16.19
N ALA A 521 -1.40 6.24 17.48
CA ALA A 521 -1.77 4.92 17.90
C ALA A 521 -3.29 4.70 17.95
N TRP A 522 -3.67 3.50 17.57
CA TRP A 522 -5.01 2.93 17.68
C TRP A 522 -4.96 1.71 18.60
N GLU A 523 -5.98 1.53 19.40
CA GLU A 523 -6.17 0.35 20.25
C GLU A 523 -7.37 -0.45 19.77
N GLN A 524 -7.24 -1.77 19.78
CA GLN A 524 -8.33 -2.67 19.46
C GLN A 524 -9.11 -2.98 20.74
N VAL A 525 -10.37 -2.52 20.80
CA VAL A 525 -11.27 -2.67 21.94
C VAL A 525 -12.65 -3.09 21.44
N ASP A 526 -13.22 -4.14 22.00
CA ASP A 526 -14.56 -4.64 21.62
C ASP A 526 -14.72 -4.81 20.09
N ASP A 527 -13.75 -5.44 19.43
CA ASP A 527 -13.68 -5.70 17.98
C ASP A 527 -13.57 -4.44 17.10
N GLN A 528 -13.37 -3.27 17.71
CA GLN A 528 -13.22 -2.00 17.01
C GLN A 528 -11.86 -1.36 17.27
N TRP A 529 -11.34 -0.70 16.27
CA TRP A 529 -10.17 0.14 16.41
C TRP A 529 -10.59 1.54 16.86
N ARG A 530 -10.00 2.01 17.96
CA ARG A 530 -10.23 3.34 18.51
C ARG A 530 -8.90 4.05 18.69
N PRO A 531 -8.81 5.39 18.46
CA PRO A 531 -7.61 6.14 18.78
C PRO A 531 -7.20 5.91 20.25
N ALA A 532 -5.93 5.61 20.49
CA ALA A 532 -5.40 5.28 21.81
C ALA A 532 -5.39 6.48 22.77
N GLY A 533 -5.43 7.68 22.22
CA GLY A 533 -5.51 8.97 22.93
C GLY A 533 -5.78 10.09 21.94
N ARG A 534 -5.86 11.30 22.42
CA ARG A 534 -5.89 12.52 21.61
C ARG A 534 -5.14 13.65 22.30
N ALA A 535 -4.29 13.33 23.26
CA ALA A 535 -3.53 14.32 24.00
C ALA A 535 -2.42 14.96 23.15
N GLY A 536 -1.93 14.22 22.13
CA GLY A 536 -0.88 14.68 21.22
C GLY A 536 0.45 14.91 21.92
N THR A 537 0.73 14.16 22.99
CA THR A 537 1.93 14.35 23.81
C THR A 537 3.10 13.50 23.34
N VAL A 538 2.81 12.34 22.75
CA VAL A 538 3.81 11.42 22.17
C VAL A 538 3.37 11.01 20.79
N GLU A 539 4.12 11.41 19.78
CA GLU A 539 4.02 10.92 18.40
C GLU A 539 5.27 10.08 18.10
N THR A 540 5.08 8.78 17.94
CA THR A 540 6.18 7.81 17.77
C THR A 540 7.20 8.23 16.71
N HIS A 541 6.74 8.60 15.52
CA HIS A 541 7.64 8.91 14.42
C HIS A 541 8.50 10.17 14.69
N LEU A 542 7.93 11.20 15.33
CA LEU A 542 8.67 12.39 15.70
C LEU A 542 9.65 12.12 16.85
N GLU A 543 9.19 11.42 17.89
CA GLU A 543 10.04 11.09 19.05
C GLU A 543 11.26 10.26 18.61
N LEU A 544 11.05 9.25 17.73
CA LEU A 544 12.13 8.42 17.22
C LEU A 544 13.09 9.19 16.28
N GLN A 545 12.61 10.17 15.51
CA GLN A 545 13.46 11.10 14.75
C GLN A 545 14.36 11.91 15.68
N GLU A 546 13.76 12.54 16.70
CA GLU A 546 14.53 13.33 17.67
C GLU A 546 15.56 12.48 18.40
N GLN A 547 15.19 11.28 18.81
CA GLN A 547 16.12 10.36 19.46
C GLN A 547 17.27 9.96 18.53
N ALA A 548 17.01 9.72 17.24
CA ALA A 548 18.05 9.44 16.27
C ALA A 548 19.01 10.63 16.09
N GLN A 549 18.46 11.83 15.97
CA GLN A 549 19.26 13.08 15.89
C GLN A 549 20.08 13.32 17.16
N LYS A 550 19.50 13.12 18.35
CA LYS A 550 20.22 13.24 19.62
C LYS A 550 21.38 12.25 19.72
N ARG A 551 21.16 10.98 19.30
CA ARG A 551 22.23 9.96 19.27
C ARG A 551 23.35 10.32 18.30
N ALA A 552 23.04 10.93 17.17
CA ALA A 552 24.04 11.39 16.21
C ALA A 552 24.84 12.61 16.71
N ALA A 553 24.20 13.48 17.51
CA ALA A 553 24.78 14.75 17.98
C ALA A 553 25.63 14.64 19.26
N VAL A 554 25.47 13.58 20.05
CA VAL A 554 26.08 13.44 21.41
C VAL A 554 27.58 13.21 21.36
N ASP A 555 28.38 13.88 20.57
CA ASP A 555 29.84 14.05 20.79
C ASP A 555 30.49 15.04 19.81
N VAL A 556 30.01 16.26 19.86
CA VAL A 556 30.85 17.41 19.46
C VAL A 556 31.30 18.13 20.74
N ARG A 557 31.82 17.38 21.72
CA ARG A 557 32.51 17.98 22.87
C ARG A 557 33.75 17.14 23.25
#